data_e3a54f5fdd45cfbd8e1829a9782b9b96
#
_entry.id   e3a54f5fdd45cfbd8e1829a9782b9b96
#
_cell.length_a   1.000
_cell.length_b   1.000
_cell.length_c   1.000
_cell.angle_alpha   90.00
_cell.angle_beta   90.00
_cell.angle_gamma   90.00
#
_symmetry.space_group_name_H-M   'P 1'
#
loop_
_entity.id
_entity.type
_entity.pdbx_description
1 polymer ?
#
loop_
_entity_poly.entity_id
_entity_poly.type
_entity_poly.pdbx_seq_one_letter_code
_entity_poly.pdbx_strand_id
1 'polypeptide(L)'
;MAERHVIRNRLAKSFRYIISQRLLAPKDGKGRVAVVEILKATVRTREYLEKGEQDGKTLLDAMRDGDTEGMQHFDGGIEELIRAGTIDLETGLAYATNPGNLRLQLADIAGEPPPELTKAAPSPSSDREPELVIE
;
A
#
# COMPACT_ATOMS: atom_id res chain seq x y z
N MET A 1 -14.99 0.26 -24.65
CA MET A 1 -13.90 -0.68 -24.22
C MET A 1 -12.63 -0.49 -25.04
N ALA A 2 -12.70 -0.36 -26.37
CA ALA A 2 -11.52 -0.18 -27.24
C ALA A 2 -10.69 1.09 -26.94
N GLU A 3 -11.34 2.21 -26.61
CA GLU A 3 -10.66 3.48 -26.32
C GLU A 3 -9.73 3.42 -25.11
N ARG A 4 -10.11 2.74 -24.02
CA ARG A 4 -9.26 2.59 -22.83
C ARG A 4 -7.97 1.85 -23.14
N HIS A 5 -8.05 0.84 -23.99
CA HIS A 5 -6.87 0.06 -24.39
C HIS A 5 -5.90 0.89 -25.23
N VAL A 6 -6.44 1.68 -26.16
CA VAL A 6 -5.65 2.61 -26.98
C VAL A 6 -4.95 3.66 -26.11
N ILE A 7 -5.66 4.24 -25.13
CA ILE A 7 -5.10 5.24 -24.22
C ILE A 7 -3.99 4.62 -23.36
N ARG A 8 -4.21 3.44 -22.80
CA ARG A 8 -3.21 2.72 -22.01
C ARG A 8 -1.93 2.45 -22.82
N ASN A 9 -2.08 1.94 -24.03
CA ASN A 9 -0.95 1.66 -24.91
C ASN A 9 -0.17 2.92 -25.28
N ARG A 10 -0.85 4.02 -25.55
CA ARG A 10 -0.20 5.31 -25.83
C ARG A 10 0.54 5.84 -24.61
N LEU A 11 -0.10 5.80 -23.43
CA LEU A 11 0.52 6.22 -22.19
C LEU A 11 1.76 5.36 -21.89
N ALA A 12 1.65 4.04 -21.94
CA ALA A 12 2.75 3.12 -21.67
C ALA A 12 3.98 3.36 -22.57
N LYS A 13 3.75 3.75 -23.82
CA LYS A 13 4.84 4.01 -24.77
C LYS A 13 5.45 5.40 -24.67
N SER A 14 4.69 6.39 -24.18
CA SER A 14 5.09 7.80 -24.22
C SER A 14 5.64 8.31 -22.89
N PHE A 15 5.19 7.80 -21.72
CA PHE A 15 5.65 8.33 -20.45
C PHE A 15 7.09 7.91 -20.13
N ARG A 16 7.81 8.77 -19.45
CA ARG A 16 9.13 8.49 -18.86
C ARG A 16 9.08 8.47 -17.36
N TYR A 17 8.43 9.47 -16.79
CA TYR A 17 8.16 9.62 -15.37
C TYR A 17 6.74 10.12 -15.16
N ILE A 18 6.09 9.62 -14.11
CA ILE A 18 4.87 10.21 -13.55
C ILE A 18 5.21 10.58 -12.12
N ILE A 19 5.09 11.86 -11.81
CA ILE A 19 5.40 12.41 -10.48
C ILE A 19 4.11 12.93 -9.89
N SER A 20 3.74 12.40 -8.75
CA SER A 20 2.58 12.82 -7.97
C SER A 20 3.03 13.40 -6.64
N GLN A 21 2.34 14.41 -6.14
CA GLN A 21 2.70 15.09 -4.91
C GLN A 21 1.48 15.21 -3.98
N ARG A 22 1.72 15.00 -2.68
CA ARG A 22 0.78 15.33 -1.62
C ARG A 22 1.44 16.30 -0.65
N LEU A 23 0.64 17.19 -0.06
CA LEU A 23 1.09 18.13 0.95
C LEU A 23 0.47 17.75 2.30
N LEU A 24 1.31 17.49 3.28
CA LEU A 24 0.92 17.09 4.62
C LEU A 24 1.18 18.22 5.61
N ALA A 25 0.40 18.25 6.70
CA ALA A 25 0.65 19.15 7.81
C ALA A 25 1.84 18.63 8.63
N PRO A 26 2.90 19.45 8.85
CA PRO A 26 3.99 19.08 9.71
C PRO A 26 3.57 19.09 11.18
N LYS A 27 4.33 18.39 12.04
CA LYS A 27 4.07 18.28 13.47
C LYS A 27 4.06 19.63 14.20
N ASP A 28 4.89 20.56 13.77
CA ASP A 28 4.97 21.92 14.32
C ASP A 28 3.83 22.84 13.84
N GLY A 29 2.98 22.39 12.93
CA GLY A 29 1.84 23.12 12.39
C GLY A 29 2.20 24.26 11.44
N LYS A 30 3.46 24.46 11.10
CA LYS A 30 3.94 25.54 10.24
C LYS A 30 4.19 25.07 8.81
N GLY A 31 3.47 25.65 7.87
CA GLY A 31 3.60 25.37 6.45
C GLY A 31 3.05 24.01 6.03
N ARG A 32 3.65 23.41 5.03
CA ARG A 32 3.32 22.08 4.49
C ARG A 32 4.57 21.32 4.14
N VAL A 33 4.52 20.01 4.29
CA VAL A 33 5.58 19.09 3.88
C VAL A 33 5.12 18.32 2.66
N ALA A 34 5.94 18.31 1.62
CA ALA A 34 5.66 17.54 0.41
C ALA A 34 6.12 16.09 0.57
N VAL A 35 5.26 15.16 0.20
CA VAL A 35 5.63 13.78 -0.09
C VAL A 35 5.36 13.51 -1.56
N VAL A 36 6.29 12.85 -2.21
CA VAL A 36 6.31 12.67 -3.66
C VAL A 36 6.30 11.19 -3.99
N GLU A 37 5.49 10.83 -4.98
CA GLU A 37 5.50 9.51 -5.61
C GLU A 37 6.10 9.63 -7.00
N ILE A 38 7.00 8.73 -7.34
CA ILE A 38 7.72 8.73 -8.61
C ILE A 38 7.57 7.35 -9.25
N LEU A 39 6.88 7.31 -10.37
CA LEU A 39 6.79 6.16 -11.24
C LEU A 39 7.69 6.36 -12.46
N LYS A 40 8.63 5.46 -12.66
CA LYS A 40 9.53 5.46 -13.80
C LYS A 40 9.06 4.46 -14.86
N ALA A 41 9.22 4.83 -16.12
CA ALA A 41 8.98 3.92 -17.23
C ALA A 41 10.11 2.88 -17.32
N THR A 42 9.81 1.68 -16.89
CA THR A 42 10.62 0.48 -17.09
C THR A 42 9.85 -0.51 -17.96
N VAL A 43 10.49 -1.56 -18.42
CA VAL A 43 9.80 -2.64 -19.16
C VAL A 43 8.62 -3.16 -18.33
N ARG A 44 8.85 -3.40 -17.04
CA ARG A 44 7.86 -3.94 -16.10
C ARG A 44 6.69 -2.97 -15.88
N THR A 45 6.93 -1.68 -15.61
CA THR A 45 5.86 -0.71 -15.39
C THR A 45 5.05 -0.42 -16.64
N ARG A 46 5.67 -0.44 -17.81
CA ARG A 46 4.98 -0.34 -19.09
C ARG A 46 4.04 -1.52 -19.33
N GLU A 47 4.51 -2.73 -19.03
CA GLU A 47 3.71 -3.95 -19.17
C GLU A 47 2.46 -3.92 -18.29
N TYR A 48 2.58 -3.46 -17.02
CA TYR A 48 1.41 -3.26 -16.14
C TYR A 48 0.43 -2.21 -16.68
N LEU A 49 0.92 -1.14 -17.30
CA LEU A 49 0.04 -0.13 -17.90
C LEU A 49 -0.65 -0.64 -19.16
N GLU A 50 0.03 -1.43 -19.98
CA GLU A 50 -0.54 -1.99 -21.21
C GLU A 50 -1.57 -3.09 -20.92
N LYS A 51 -1.20 -4.06 -20.11
CA LYS A 51 -1.98 -5.27 -19.84
C LYS A 51 -2.93 -5.12 -18.65
N GLY A 52 -2.68 -4.15 -17.78
CA GLY A 52 -3.33 -4.03 -16.48
C GLY A 52 -2.65 -4.88 -15.41
N GLU A 53 -3.15 -4.77 -14.19
CA GLU A 53 -2.69 -5.57 -13.07
C GLU A 53 -3.15 -7.01 -13.22
N GLN A 54 -2.23 -7.96 -13.13
CA GLN A 54 -2.50 -9.39 -13.28
C GLN A 54 -1.77 -10.20 -12.19
N ASP A 55 -2.30 -11.36 -11.89
CA ASP A 55 -1.70 -12.36 -11.00
C ASP A 55 -1.40 -11.86 -9.58
N GLY A 56 -2.24 -10.96 -9.04
CA GLY A 56 -2.08 -10.41 -7.69
C GLY A 56 -0.90 -9.46 -7.54
N LYS A 57 -0.23 -9.10 -8.64
CA LYS A 57 0.82 -8.08 -8.67
C LYS A 57 0.26 -6.76 -9.16
N THR A 58 0.57 -5.69 -8.44
CA THR A 58 0.10 -4.35 -8.72
C THR A 58 1.22 -3.45 -9.23
N LEU A 59 0.84 -2.32 -9.82
CA LEU A 59 1.80 -1.28 -10.18
C LEU A 59 2.57 -0.78 -8.95
N LEU A 60 1.91 -0.74 -7.80
CA LEU A 60 2.54 -0.37 -6.52
C LEU A 60 3.66 -1.35 -6.12
N ASP A 61 3.47 -2.65 -6.34
CA ASP A 61 4.53 -3.64 -6.09
C ASP A 61 5.73 -3.41 -7.02
N ALA A 62 5.48 -3.09 -8.28
CA ALA A 62 6.54 -2.72 -9.21
C ALA A 62 7.30 -1.46 -8.78
N MET A 63 6.63 -0.50 -8.16
CA MET A 63 7.25 0.72 -7.64
C MET A 63 8.08 0.44 -6.38
N ARG A 64 7.61 -0.42 -5.49
CA ARG A 64 8.37 -0.86 -4.29
C ARG A 64 9.64 -1.60 -4.70
N ASP A 65 9.52 -2.53 -5.62
CA ASP A 65 10.67 -3.27 -6.15
C ASP A 65 11.64 -2.38 -6.95
N GLY A 66 11.14 -1.25 -7.46
CA GLY A 66 11.89 -0.27 -8.25
C GLY A 66 12.56 0.83 -7.44
N ASP A 67 12.60 0.73 -6.11
CA ASP A 67 13.25 1.71 -5.23
C ASP A 67 14.72 1.96 -5.61
N THR A 68 15.46 0.89 -5.90
CA THR A 68 16.85 0.98 -6.40
C THR A 68 16.98 1.64 -7.77
N GLU A 69 15.91 1.74 -8.54
CA GLU A 69 15.84 2.39 -9.85
C GLU A 69 15.39 3.87 -9.76
N GLY A 70 15.21 4.38 -8.54
CA GLY A 70 14.76 5.75 -8.28
C GLY A 70 13.24 5.92 -8.32
N MET A 71 12.47 4.86 -8.18
CA MET A 71 11.03 4.94 -7.93
C MET A 71 10.77 5.19 -6.45
N GLN A 72 9.64 5.84 -6.15
CA GLN A 72 9.23 6.16 -4.80
C GLN A 72 7.71 6.10 -4.72
N HIS A 73 7.17 5.49 -3.66
CA HIS A 73 5.74 5.44 -3.42
C HIS A 73 5.37 6.28 -2.19
N PHE A 74 4.13 6.75 -2.12
CA PHE A 74 3.69 7.67 -1.07
C PHE A 74 3.88 7.10 0.33
N ASP A 75 3.48 5.86 0.58
CA ASP A 75 3.56 5.28 1.92
C ASP A 75 5.00 5.16 2.43
N GLY A 76 5.96 4.87 1.55
CA GLY A 76 7.38 4.88 1.89
C GLY A 76 7.88 6.28 2.27
N GLY A 77 7.51 7.30 1.50
CA GLY A 77 7.85 8.69 1.83
C GLY A 77 7.18 9.19 3.12
N ILE A 78 5.94 8.77 3.37
CA ILE A 78 5.23 9.06 4.62
C ILE A 78 5.91 8.37 5.81
N GLU A 79 6.33 7.12 5.67
CA GLU A 79 7.09 6.39 6.69
C GLU A 79 8.36 7.14 7.07
N GLU A 80 9.14 7.60 6.09
CA GLU A 80 10.35 8.38 6.34
C GLU A 80 10.06 9.68 7.11
N LEU A 81 8.99 10.40 6.77
CA LEU A 81 8.60 11.62 7.46
C LEU A 81 8.18 11.37 8.92
N ILE A 82 7.50 10.25 9.19
CA ILE A 82 7.12 9.84 10.56
C ILE A 82 8.37 9.46 11.35
N ARG A 83 9.26 8.67 10.78
CA ARG A 83 10.53 8.27 11.43
C ARG A 83 11.44 9.45 11.72
N ALA A 84 11.46 10.45 10.85
CA ALA A 84 12.18 11.69 11.05
C ALA A 84 11.52 12.64 12.09
N GLY A 85 10.30 12.33 12.54
CA GLY A 85 9.53 13.19 13.46
C GLY A 85 8.97 14.46 12.81
N THR A 86 8.94 14.53 11.48
CA THR A 86 8.43 15.69 10.73
C THR A 86 6.91 15.77 10.74
N ILE A 87 6.24 14.61 10.71
CA ILE A 87 4.79 14.48 10.81
C ILE A 87 4.41 13.48 11.91
N ASP A 88 3.19 13.60 12.43
CA ASP A 88 2.62 12.65 13.38
C ASP A 88 2.19 11.35 12.70
N LEU A 89 2.17 10.27 13.47
CA LEU A 89 1.67 8.98 13.00
C LEU A 89 0.22 9.09 12.48
N GLU A 90 -0.66 9.79 13.19
CA GLU A 90 -2.05 9.98 12.79
C GLU A 90 -2.17 10.71 11.44
N THR A 91 -1.39 11.77 11.25
CA THR A 91 -1.34 12.49 9.98
C THR A 91 -0.86 11.58 8.86
N GLY A 92 0.20 10.83 9.08
CA GLY A 92 0.73 9.88 8.10
C GLY A 92 -0.30 8.82 7.70
N LEU A 93 -0.97 8.21 8.67
CA LEU A 93 -2.02 7.21 8.43
C LEU A 93 -3.23 7.77 7.68
N ALA A 94 -3.60 9.04 7.95
CA ALA A 94 -4.71 9.70 7.25
C ALA A 94 -4.43 9.92 5.76
N TYR A 95 -3.17 10.11 5.38
CA TYR A 95 -2.76 10.34 3.99
C TYR A 95 -2.18 9.10 3.28
N ALA A 96 -1.98 8.01 4.00
CA ALA A 96 -1.44 6.77 3.43
C ALA A 96 -2.39 6.13 2.43
N THR A 97 -1.83 5.50 1.42
CA THR A 97 -2.58 4.70 0.45
C THR A 97 -3.07 3.40 1.09
N ASN A 98 -2.22 2.77 1.92
CA ASN A 98 -2.56 1.60 2.72
C ASN A 98 -2.19 1.83 4.20
N PRO A 99 -3.08 2.45 4.99
CA PRO A 99 -2.81 2.77 6.39
C PRO A 99 -2.52 1.54 7.26
N GLY A 100 -3.17 0.41 6.98
CA GLY A 100 -2.97 -0.84 7.73
C GLY A 100 -1.55 -1.36 7.57
N ASN A 101 -1.04 -1.39 6.35
CA ASN A 101 0.33 -1.83 6.08
C ASN A 101 1.36 -0.85 6.65
N LEU A 102 1.11 0.46 6.52
CA LEU A 102 1.98 1.50 7.09
C LEU A 102 2.07 1.38 8.62
N ARG A 103 0.94 1.12 9.30
CA ARG A 103 0.92 0.90 10.76
C ARG A 103 1.76 -0.31 11.16
N LEU A 104 1.70 -1.41 10.40
CA LEU A 104 2.54 -2.58 10.63
C LEU A 104 4.03 -2.29 10.49
N GLN A 105 4.39 -1.52 9.47
CA GLN A 105 5.79 -1.11 9.24
C GLN A 105 6.32 -0.18 10.34
N LEU A 106 5.44 0.57 10.99
CA LEU A 106 5.76 1.51 12.06
C LEU A 106 5.50 0.95 13.48
N ALA A 107 5.19 -0.33 13.62
CA ALA A 107 4.89 -0.95 14.92
C ALA A 107 6.02 -0.81 15.92
N ASP A 108 7.26 -0.76 15.47
CA ASP A 108 8.47 -0.52 16.27
C ASP A 108 8.49 0.88 16.91
N ILE A 109 7.90 1.87 16.26
CA ILE A 109 7.81 3.26 16.77
C ILE A 109 6.53 3.46 17.58
N ALA A 110 5.43 2.85 17.17
CA ALA A 110 4.13 3.00 17.81
C ALA A 110 4.06 2.35 19.19
N GLY A 111 5.05 1.52 19.56
CA GLY A 111 5.05 0.80 20.84
C GLY A 111 3.93 -0.23 20.97
N GLU A 112 3.18 -0.48 19.90
CA GLU A 112 2.20 -1.54 19.84
C GLU A 112 2.90 -2.87 19.51
N PRO A 113 2.65 -3.95 20.26
CA PRO A 113 3.12 -5.25 19.86
C PRO A 113 2.51 -5.61 18.49
N PRO A 114 3.25 -6.30 17.62
CA PRO A 114 2.70 -6.73 16.34
C PRO A 114 1.39 -7.48 16.61
N PRO A 115 0.34 -7.25 15.80
CA PRO A 115 -0.91 -7.96 15.98
C PRO A 115 -0.61 -9.46 15.90
N GLU A 116 -0.79 -10.15 17.01
CA GLU A 116 -0.77 -11.61 17.00
C GLU A 116 -1.77 -12.04 15.92
N LEU A 117 -1.25 -12.76 14.94
CA LEU A 117 -2.10 -13.53 14.03
C LEU A 117 -3.00 -14.39 14.93
N THR A 118 -4.21 -13.93 15.15
CA THR A 118 -5.23 -14.70 15.83
C THR A 118 -5.34 -16.01 15.05
N LYS A 119 -4.68 -17.05 15.56
CA LYS A 119 -4.97 -18.42 15.17
C LYS A 119 -6.47 -18.55 15.27
N ALA A 120 -7.12 -18.79 14.15
CA ALA A 120 -8.52 -19.09 14.10
C ALA A 120 -8.81 -20.12 15.20
N ALA A 121 -9.65 -19.74 16.14
CA ALA A 121 -10.11 -20.65 17.16
C ALA A 121 -10.73 -21.86 16.44
N PRO A 122 -10.41 -23.09 16.84
CA PRO A 122 -11.06 -24.24 16.26
C PRO A 122 -12.56 -24.14 16.57
N SER A 123 -13.36 -24.23 15.52
CA SER A 123 -14.82 -24.33 15.66
C SER A 123 -15.16 -25.46 16.62
N PRO A 124 -16.05 -25.26 17.58
CA PRO A 124 -16.52 -26.38 18.41
C PRO A 124 -17.24 -27.37 17.50
N SER A 125 -16.68 -28.54 17.34
CA SER A 125 -17.36 -29.67 16.74
C SER A 125 -18.62 -29.95 17.54
N SER A 126 -19.76 -29.71 16.92
CA SER A 126 -21.04 -30.13 17.45
C SER A 126 -21.24 -31.63 17.17
N ASP A 127 -20.56 -32.46 17.92
CA ASP A 127 -20.95 -33.86 18.07
C ASP A 127 -22.02 -33.92 19.17
N ARG A 128 -23.27 -33.68 18.81
CA ARG A 128 -24.42 -34.20 19.50
C ARG A 128 -25.05 -35.22 18.59
N GLU A 129 -24.69 -36.45 18.81
CA GLU A 129 -25.50 -37.57 18.34
C GLU A 129 -26.89 -37.46 18.96
N PRO A 130 -27.98 -37.60 18.18
CA PRO A 130 -29.31 -37.74 18.75
C PRO A 130 -29.42 -39.15 19.37
N GLU A 131 -29.58 -39.18 20.67
CA GLU A 131 -29.96 -40.37 21.37
C GLU A 131 -31.35 -40.80 20.88
N LEU A 132 -31.41 -41.90 20.12
CA LEU A 132 -32.64 -42.55 19.72
C LEU A 132 -33.21 -43.25 20.96
N VAL A 133 -34.23 -42.65 21.55
CA VAL A 133 -35.06 -43.36 22.55
C VAL A 133 -36.01 -44.24 21.78
N ILE A 134 -35.77 -45.53 21.82
CA ILE A 134 -36.71 -46.58 21.34
C ILE A 134 -37.49 -47.02 22.53
N GLU A 135 -38.83 -46.78 22.55
CA GLU A 135 -39.78 -47.49 23.39
C GLU A 135 -40.12 -48.84 22.78
#